data_746133e7367580ee19819f2766f6ed83
#
_entry.id   746133e7367580ee19819f2766f6ed83
#
_cell.length_a   1.000
_cell.length_b   1.000
_cell.length_c   1.000
_cell.angle_alpha   90.00
_cell.angle_beta   90.00
_cell.angle_gamma   90.00
#
_symmetry.space_group_name_H-M   'P 1'
#
loop_
_entity.id
_entity.type
_entity.pdbx_description
1 polymer ?
#
loop_
_entity_poly.entity_id
_entity_poly.type
_entity_poly.pdbx_seq_one_letter_code
_entity_poly.pdbx_strand_id
1 'polypeptide(L)'
;MPCMDKSMRFDQTDTVGDDALMGIAEMCETFDVSARTLRFYETKGLLMPRRLNGTRVYSKIDRARLARILRAKNLGMPLSEIKAYLDMYGDHGEGRVQQLTYVIETTDAAIRDLEAKRAEIDTSLNELRLINQQSRQALEAKRSKTRDKA
;
A
#
# COMPACT_ATOMS: atom_id res chain seq x y z
N MET A 1 -11.63 21.38 4.54
CA MET A 1 -11.48 20.27 5.50
C MET A 1 -11.46 18.98 4.68
N PRO A 2 -10.30 18.37 4.42
CA PRO A 2 -10.29 17.06 3.79
C PRO A 2 -10.62 16.00 4.83
N CYS A 3 -11.51 15.09 4.46
CA CYS A 3 -11.89 13.92 5.24
C CYS A 3 -10.65 13.12 5.62
N MET A 4 -10.36 13.07 6.91
CA MET A 4 -9.40 12.15 7.48
C MET A 4 -9.92 10.73 7.25
N ASP A 5 -9.24 10.02 6.37
CA ASP A 5 -9.45 8.60 6.12
C ASP A 5 -9.24 7.80 7.41
N LYS A 6 -10.25 7.00 7.75
CA LYS A 6 -10.30 6.14 8.94
C LYS A 6 -9.32 4.95 8.90
N SER A 7 -8.35 4.92 8.00
CA SER A 7 -7.43 3.79 7.82
C SER A 7 -6.14 3.82 8.64
N MET A 8 -5.96 4.83 9.51
CA MET A 8 -4.76 4.97 10.36
C MET A 8 -5.01 4.59 11.82
N ARG A 9 -5.66 3.50 12.10
CA ARG A 9 -5.59 2.92 13.44
C ARG A 9 -4.71 1.67 13.40
N PHE A 10 -3.46 1.85 13.80
CA PHE A 10 -2.64 0.80 14.34
C PHE A 10 -3.35 0.34 15.62
N ASP A 11 -3.72 -0.95 15.59
CA ASP A 11 -4.17 -1.70 16.75
C ASP A 11 -5.52 -1.29 17.34
N GLN A 12 -6.29 -2.27 17.46
CA GLN A 12 -7.47 -2.61 18.25
C GLN A 12 -8.61 -3.12 17.39
N THR A 13 -8.46 -4.34 16.92
CA THR A 13 -9.61 -5.20 16.78
C THR A 13 -9.41 -6.47 17.62
N ASP A 14 -9.21 -6.28 18.91
CA ASP A 14 -9.64 -7.27 19.90
C ASP A 14 -11.16 -7.14 20.07
N THR A 15 -11.91 -7.47 19.04
CA THR A 15 -13.28 -7.87 19.22
C THR A 15 -13.28 -9.37 19.43
N VAL A 16 -13.33 -9.73 20.70
CA VAL A 16 -13.75 -11.05 21.19
C VAL A 16 -15.00 -11.47 20.41
N GLY A 17 -14.87 -12.54 19.59
CA GLY A 17 -16.05 -13.20 19.05
C GLY A 17 -16.00 -13.77 17.64
N ASP A 18 -14.88 -13.69 16.90
CA ASP A 18 -14.85 -14.26 15.56
C ASP A 18 -13.62 -15.17 15.32
N ASP A 19 -13.57 -16.29 16.02
CA ASP A 19 -12.67 -17.42 15.73
C ASP A 19 -13.15 -18.26 14.53
N ALA A 20 -14.15 -17.77 13.77
CA ALA A 20 -14.70 -18.45 12.64
C ALA A 20 -13.63 -18.60 11.54
N LEU A 21 -13.47 -19.83 11.05
CA LEU A 21 -12.65 -20.12 9.89
C LEU A 21 -13.36 -19.62 8.62
N MET A 22 -12.63 -18.95 7.74
CA MET A 22 -13.13 -18.51 6.45
C MET A 22 -12.69 -19.41 5.32
N GLY A 23 -13.57 -19.69 4.37
CA GLY A 23 -13.22 -20.33 3.11
C GLY A 23 -12.53 -19.33 2.13
N ILE A 24 -11.97 -19.86 1.04
CA ILE A 24 -11.29 -19.04 0.05
C ILE A 24 -12.21 -18.00 -0.61
N ALA A 25 -13.47 -18.35 -0.89
CA ALA A 25 -14.44 -17.43 -1.49
C ALA A 25 -14.73 -16.24 -0.57
N GLU A 26 -14.94 -16.52 0.70
CA GLU A 26 -15.21 -15.52 1.74
C GLU A 26 -14.01 -14.59 1.97
N MET A 27 -12.79 -15.15 1.93
CA MET A 27 -11.55 -14.36 1.96
C MET A 27 -11.43 -13.44 0.75
N CYS A 28 -11.79 -13.93 -0.45
CA CYS A 28 -11.78 -13.11 -1.67
C CYS A 28 -12.73 -11.91 -1.57
N GLU A 29 -13.94 -12.13 -1.06
CA GLU A 29 -14.92 -11.05 -0.86
C GLU A 29 -14.49 -10.06 0.22
N THR A 30 -14.02 -10.55 1.35
CA THR A 30 -13.66 -9.70 2.50
C THR A 30 -12.49 -8.78 2.20
N PHE A 31 -11.50 -9.26 1.45
CA PHE A 31 -10.26 -8.53 1.18
C PHE A 31 -10.15 -7.99 -0.25
N ASP A 32 -11.16 -8.17 -1.07
CA ASP A 32 -11.18 -7.77 -2.48
C ASP A 32 -9.95 -8.30 -3.26
N VAL A 33 -9.69 -9.59 -3.12
CA VAL A 33 -8.58 -10.28 -3.77
C VAL A 33 -9.04 -11.51 -4.53
N SER A 34 -8.32 -11.89 -5.58
CA SER A 34 -8.64 -13.11 -6.33
C SER A 34 -8.17 -14.37 -5.59
N ALA A 35 -8.85 -15.48 -5.82
CA ALA A 35 -8.41 -16.79 -5.35
C ALA A 35 -7.00 -17.16 -5.88
N ARG A 36 -6.66 -16.70 -7.07
CA ARG A 36 -5.33 -16.86 -7.66
C ARG A 36 -4.27 -16.13 -6.83
N THR A 37 -4.55 -14.91 -6.38
CA THR A 37 -3.66 -14.13 -5.52
C THR A 37 -3.42 -14.83 -4.19
N LEU A 38 -4.47 -15.36 -3.54
CA LEU A 38 -4.34 -16.10 -2.29
C LEU A 38 -3.49 -17.36 -2.45
N ARG A 39 -3.70 -18.14 -3.52
CA ARG A 39 -2.87 -19.31 -3.84
C ARG A 39 -1.42 -18.95 -4.14
N PHE A 40 -1.20 -17.83 -4.82
CA PHE A 40 0.14 -17.31 -5.07
C PHE A 40 0.85 -16.95 -3.76
N TYR A 41 0.17 -16.28 -2.83
CA TYR A 41 0.74 -15.97 -1.50
C TYR A 41 1.03 -17.24 -0.68
N GLU A 42 0.20 -18.26 -0.80
CA GLU A 42 0.47 -19.59 -0.21
C GLU A 42 1.75 -20.20 -0.81
N THR A 43 1.88 -20.20 -2.14
CA THR A 43 3.08 -20.70 -2.85
C THR A 43 4.35 -19.95 -2.44
N LYS A 44 4.24 -18.66 -2.15
CA LYS A 44 5.38 -17.83 -1.69
C LYS A 44 5.65 -17.95 -0.18
N GLY A 45 4.87 -18.74 0.55
CA GLY A 45 5.00 -18.88 2.00
C GLY A 45 4.59 -17.64 2.78
N LEU A 46 3.80 -16.76 2.18
CA LEU A 46 3.23 -15.58 2.83
C LEU A 46 1.98 -15.93 3.66
N LEU A 47 1.21 -16.90 3.20
CA LEU A 47 0.04 -17.45 3.88
C LEU A 47 0.21 -18.96 4.03
N MET A 48 -0.29 -19.50 5.14
CA MET A 48 -0.26 -20.95 5.44
C MET A 48 -1.64 -21.42 5.91
N PRO A 49 -2.66 -21.43 5.02
CA PRO A 49 -4.00 -21.87 5.40
C PRO A 49 -4.00 -23.34 5.78
N ARG A 50 -4.85 -23.70 6.72
CA ARG A 50 -5.13 -25.11 7.06
C ARG A 50 -6.00 -25.73 5.97
N ARG A 51 -6.03 -27.05 5.95
CA ARG A 51 -6.95 -27.83 5.13
C ARG A 51 -7.89 -28.61 6.02
N LEU A 52 -9.18 -28.39 5.87
CA LEU A 52 -10.25 -29.21 6.44
C LEU A 52 -10.93 -29.97 5.29
N ASN A 53 -10.90 -31.29 5.35
CA ASN A 53 -11.45 -32.16 4.30
C ASN A 53 -10.98 -31.77 2.88
N GLY A 54 -9.70 -31.45 2.74
CA GLY A 54 -9.10 -31.01 1.46
C GLY A 54 -9.36 -29.55 1.07
N THR A 55 -10.24 -28.86 1.77
CA THR A 55 -10.60 -27.45 1.52
C THR A 55 -9.75 -26.49 2.33
N ARG A 56 -9.28 -25.41 1.70
CA ARG A 56 -8.54 -24.35 2.38
C ARG A 56 -9.45 -23.58 3.32
N VAL A 57 -8.97 -23.39 4.55
CA VAL A 57 -9.63 -22.56 5.56
C VAL A 57 -8.60 -21.61 6.18
N TYR A 58 -9.02 -20.39 6.40
CA TYR A 58 -8.19 -19.29 6.88
C TYR A 58 -8.63 -18.90 8.29
N SER A 59 -7.67 -18.87 9.20
CA SER A 59 -7.89 -18.47 10.61
C SER A 59 -7.90 -16.94 10.75
N LYS A 60 -8.22 -16.47 11.95
CA LYS A 60 -8.07 -15.04 12.33
C LYS A 60 -6.63 -14.55 12.10
N ILE A 61 -5.64 -15.38 12.40
CA ILE A 61 -4.22 -15.08 12.18
C ILE A 61 -3.93 -14.89 10.68
N ASP A 62 -4.46 -15.79 9.84
CA ASP A 62 -4.30 -15.68 8.38
C ASP A 62 -4.95 -14.41 7.82
N ARG A 63 -6.12 -14.02 8.33
CA ARG A 63 -6.80 -12.78 7.97
C ARG A 63 -5.97 -11.55 8.34
N ALA A 64 -5.48 -11.49 9.57
CA ALA A 64 -4.61 -10.40 10.02
C ALA A 64 -3.30 -10.34 9.22
N ARG A 65 -2.73 -11.50 8.89
CA ARG A 65 -1.53 -11.61 8.06
C ARG A 65 -1.79 -11.10 6.64
N LEU A 66 -2.91 -11.47 6.02
CA LEU A 66 -3.31 -10.99 4.70
C LEU A 66 -3.51 -9.48 4.68
N ALA A 67 -4.18 -8.92 5.68
CA ALA A 67 -4.38 -7.47 5.79
C ALA A 67 -3.04 -6.71 5.80
N ARG A 68 -2.05 -7.21 6.53
CA ARG A 68 -0.69 -6.64 6.56
C ARG A 68 0.03 -6.75 5.21
N ILE A 69 -0.09 -7.90 4.53
CA ILE A 69 0.49 -8.12 3.20
C ILE A 69 -0.08 -7.11 2.20
N LEU A 70 -1.40 -6.97 2.14
CA LEU A 70 -2.06 -6.07 1.21
C LEU A 70 -1.70 -4.61 1.48
N ARG A 71 -1.65 -4.20 2.74
CA ARG A 71 -1.24 -2.85 3.13
C ARG A 71 0.20 -2.55 2.71
N ALA A 72 1.14 -3.43 3.01
CA ALA A 72 2.54 -3.27 2.65
C ALA A 72 2.74 -3.26 1.13
N LYS A 73 2.01 -4.10 0.40
CA LYS A 73 2.00 -4.12 -1.07
C LYS A 73 1.48 -2.80 -1.65
N ASN A 74 0.42 -2.24 -1.10
CA ASN A 74 -0.12 -0.95 -1.52
C ASN A 74 0.86 0.21 -1.29
N LEU A 75 1.76 0.07 -0.33
CA LEU A 75 2.86 1.02 -0.08
C LEU A 75 4.08 0.78 -0.98
N GLY A 76 4.02 -0.20 -1.89
CA GLY A 76 5.08 -0.50 -2.83
C GLY A 76 6.20 -1.40 -2.29
N MET A 77 6.00 -2.04 -1.15
CA MET A 77 7.00 -2.98 -0.59
C MET A 77 7.08 -4.27 -1.44
N PRO A 78 8.28 -4.74 -1.77
CA PRO A 78 8.47 -6.03 -2.43
C PRO A 78 8.00 -7.19 -1.56
N LEU A 79 7.45 -8.25 -2.18
CA LEU A 79 6.96 -9.42 -1.45
C LEU A 79 8.03 -10.13 -0.61
N SER A 80 9.29 -10.07 -1.02
CA SER A 80 10.43 -10.63 -0.27
C SER A 80 10.64 -9.90 1.06
N GLU A 81 10.51 -8.57 1.08
CA GLU A 81 10.62 -7.77 2.30
C GLU A 81 9.41 -7.97 3.20
N ILE A 82 8.21 -8.05 2.61
CA ILE A 82 6.98 -8.37 3.35
C ILE A 82 7.11 -9.73 4.02
N LYS A 83 7.66 -10.73 3.32
CA LYS A 83 7.90 -12.06 3.89
C LYS A 83 8.88 -12.01 5.04
N ALA A 84 10.03 -11.35 4.86
CA ALA A 84 11.03 -11.18 5.91
C ALA A 84 10.43 -10.53 7.18
N TYR A 85 9.62 -9.50 7.01
CA TYR A 85 8.90 -8.85 8.10
C TYR A 85 7.94 -9.79 8.83
N LEU A 86 7.15 -10.58 8.08
CA LEU A 86 6.20 -11.51 8.65
C LEU A 86 6.87 -12.70 9.36
N ASP A 87 8.02 -13.15 8.85
CA ASP A 87 8.78 -14.26 9.44
C ASP A 87 9.52 -13.85 10.73
N MET A 88 9.66 -12.56 11.02
CA MET A 88 10.14 -12.05 12.32
C MET A 88 9.11 -12.19 13.46
N TYR A 89 7.87 -12.60 13.15
CA TYR A 89 6.84 -12.90 14.13
C TYR A 89 7.09 -14.28 14.73
N GLY A 90 7.84 -14.36 15.84
CA GLY A 90 7.97 -15.56 16.63
C GLY A 90 6.73 -15.81 17.50
N ASP A 91 6.49 -17.07 17.88
CA ASP A 91 5.34 -17.48 18.70
C ASP A 91 5.33 -16.85 20.13
N HIS A 92 6.41 -16.22 20.55
CA HIS A 92 6.63 -15.76 21.93
C HIS A 92 6.89 -14.24 22.06
N GLY A 93 6.66 -13.46 21.01
CA GLY A 93 6.80 -11.99 21.07
C GLY A 93 8.23 -11.45 21.12
N GLU A 94 9.24 -12.31 21.08
CA GLU A 94 10.65 -11.92 21.15
C GLU A 94 11.12 -11.16 19.91
N GLY A 95 10.46 -11.34 18.78
CA GLY A 95 10.75 -10.62 17.53
C GLY A 95 10.18 -9.21 17.46
N ARG A 96 9.38 -8.78 18.42
CA ARG A 96 8.62 -7.52 18.31
C ARG A 96 9.53 -6.28 18.20
N VAL A 97 10.61 -6.20 18.97
CA VAL A 97 11.56 -5.08 18.90
C VAL A 97 12.30 -5.08 17.57
N GLN A 98 12.84 -6.21 17.15
CA GLN A 98 13.52 -6.36 15.86
C GLN A 98 12.58 -6.04 14.70
N GLN A 99 11.33 -6.51 14.78
CA GLN A 99 10.31 -6.27 13.79
C GLN A 99 9.94 -4.79 13.70
N LEU A 100 9.75 -4.11 14.82
CA LEU A 100 9.48 -2.68 14.85
C LEU A 100 10.67 -1.87 14.32
N THR A 101 11.89 -2.25 14.69
CA THR A 101 13.11 -1.63 14.16
C THR A 101 13.18 -1.78 12.63
N TYR A 102 12.96 -2.98 12.13
CA TYR A 102 12.94 -3.24 10.69
C TYR A 102 11.88 -2.40 9.96
N VAL A 103 10.67 -2.30 10.51
CA VAL A 103 9.60 -1.47 9.93
C VAL A 103 10.01 0.00 9.91
N ILE A 104 10.56 0.51 11.00
CA ILE A 104 11.02 1.90 11.07
C ILE A 104 12.07 2.17 10.00
N GLU A 105 13.12 1.38 9.94
CA GLU A 105 14.20 1.54 8.96
C GLU A 105 13.71 1.47 7.51
N THR A 106 12.85 0.50 7.21
CA THR A 106 12.29 0.29 5.87
C THR A 106 11.35 1.44 5.48
N THR A 107 10.49 1.87 6.39
CA THR A 107 9.56 2.97 6.13
C THR A 107 10.27 4.31 6.03
N ASP A 108 11.28 4.57 6.85
CA ASP A 108 12.11 5.78 6.77
C ASP A 108 12.84 5.87 5.41
N ALA A 109 13.36 4.75 4.91
CA ALA A 109 13.98 4.71 3.60
C ALA A 109 12.96 5.00 2.49
N ALA A 110 11.79 4.40 2.55
CA ALA A 110 10.71 4.62 1.59
C ALA A 110 10.18 6.06 1.62
N ILE A 111 10.05 6.65 2.81
CA ILE A 111 9.65 8.05 2.97
C ILE A 111 10.66 8.98 2.29
N ARG A 112 11.96 8.81 2.56
CA ARG A 112 13.01 9.62 1.93
C ARG A 112 12.98 9.53 0.40
N ASP A 113 12.78 8.33 -0.16
CA ASP A 113 12.69 8.12 -1.61
C ASP A 113 11.46 8.83 -2.21
N LEU A 114 10.30 8.73 -1.56
CA LEU A 114 9.08 9.38 -2.00
C LEU A 114 9.16 10.91 -1.89
N GLU A 115 9.79 11.44 -0.84
CA GLU A 115 10.02 12.88 -0.68
C GLU A 115 10.95 13.43 -1.77
N ALA A 116 12.02 12.69 -2.13
CA ALA A 116 12.90 13.05 -3.24
C ALA A 116 12.14 13.08 -4.58
N LYS A 117 11.36 12.04 -4.88
CA LYS A 117 10.52 11.99 -6.10
C LYS A 117 9.50 13.12 -6.14
N ARG A 118 8.89 13.45 -5.00
CA ARG A 118 7.95 14.57 -4.90
C ARG A 118 8.64 15.89 -5.23
N ALA A 119 9.84 16.13 -4.71
CA ALA A 119 10.61 17.34 -5.02
C ALA A 119 10.96 17.45 -6.51
N GLU A 120 11.32 16.36 -7.17
CA GLU A 120 11.56 16.30 -8.61
C GLU A 120 10.29 16.63 -9.41
N ILE A 121 9.16 16.08 -9.01
CA ILE A 121 7.85 16.34 -9.63
C ILE A 121 7.48 17.82 -9.46
N ASP A 122 7.64 18.38 -8.27
CA ASP A 122 7.35 19.80 -8.00
C ASP A 122 8.21 20.73 -8.85
N THR A 123 9.49 20.41 -9.04
CA THR A 123 10.39 21.14 -9.94
C THR A 123 9.89 21.11 -11.39
N SER A 124 9.56 19.91 -11.89
CA SER A 124 9.04 19.74 -13.26
C SER A 124 7.72 20.48 -13.48
N LEU A 125 6.82 20.45 -12.49
CA LEU A 125 5.56 21.19 -12.53
C LEU A 125 5.79 22.70 -12.61
N ASN A 126 6.74 23.22 -11.86
CA ASN A 126 7.06 24.65 -11.88
C ASN A 126 7.62 25.09 -13.25
N GLU A 127 8.51 24.31 -13.86
CA GLU A 127 9.01 24.56 -15.20
C GLU A 127 7.88 24.54 -16.25
N LEU A 128 7.02 23.53 -16.22
CA LEU A 128 5.90 23.44 -17.15
C LEU A 128 4.91 24.59 -17.00
N ARG A 129 4.64 25.02 -15.78
CA ARG A 129 3.79 26.19 -15.50
C ARG A 129 4.40 27.48 -16.09
N LEU A 130 5.70 27.66 -15.93
CA LEU A 130 6.41 28.82 -16.47
C LEU A 130 6.34 28.85 -18.01
N ILE A 131 6.64 27.73 -18.68
CA ILE A 131 6.56 27.59 -20.13
C ILE A 131 5.13 27.85 -20.61
N ASN A 132 4.13 27.29 -19.94
CA ASN A 132 2.72 27.49 -20.26
C ASN A 132 2.32 28.96 -20.13
N GLN A 133 2.72 29.64 -19.09
CA GLN A 133 2.44 31.06 -18.86
C GLN A 133 3.08 31.92 -19.94
N GLN A 134 4.35 31.71 -20.25
CA GLN A 134 5.04 32.45 -21.30
C GLN A 134 4.40 32.23 -22.68
N SER A 135 4.01 31.01 -22.99
CA SER A 135 3.35 30.66 -24.24
C SER A 135 1.97 31.32 -24.36
N ARG A 136 1.20 31.37 -23.29
CA ARG A 136 -0.09 32.07 -23.25
C ARG A 136 0.07 33.57 -23.49
N GLN A 137 1.04 34.20 -22.83
CA GLN A 137 1.33 35.62 -22.99
C GLN A 137 1.77 35.93 -24.46
N ALA A 138 2.65 35.10 -25.01
CA ALA A 138 3.08 35.26 -26.40
C ALA A 138 1.93 35.07 -27.41
N LEU A 139 1.05 34.12 -27.16
CA LEU A 139 -0.14 33.91 -27.99
C LEU A 139 -1.10 35.11 -27.93
N GLU A 140 -1.35 35.64 -26.77
CA GLU A 140 -2.23 36.80 -26.57
C GLU A 140 -1.66 38.05 -27.27
N ALA A 141 -0.35 38.30 -27.12
CA ALA A 141 0.33 39.39 -27.81
C ALA A 141 0.27 39.29 -29.34
N LYS A 142 0.30 38.06 -29.89
CA LYS A 142 0.12 37.86 -31.33
C LYS A 142 -1.32 38.09 -31.79
N ARG A 143 -2.30 37.67 -31.00
CA ARG A 143 -3.73 37.84 -31.29
C ARG A 143 -4.13 39.32 -31.25
N SER A 144 -3.63 40.09 -30.27
CA SER A 144 -3.92 41.53 -30.21
C SER A 144 -3.35 42.29 -31.43
N LYS A 145 -2.12 41.98 -31.83
CA LYS A 145 -1.51 42.59 -33.05
C LYS A 145 -2.26 42.26 -34.34
N THR A 146 -2.92 41.13 -34.44
CA THR A 146 -3.72 40.73 -35.58
C THR A 146 -5.07 41.48 -35.60
N ARG A 147 -5.64 41.78 -34.44
CA ARG A 147 -6.89 42.55 -34.30
C ARG A 147 -6.69 44.01 -34.67
N ASP A 148 -5.55 44.62 -34.34
CA ASP A 148 -5.26 46.02 -34.63
C ASP A 148 -4.91 46.29 -36.13
N LYS A 149 -4.68 45.20 -36.89
CA LYS A 149 -4.41 45.32 -38.36
C LYS A 149 -5.63 45.00 -39.24
N ALA A 150 -6.73 44.63 -38.67
CA ALA A 150 -7.98 44.38 -39.37
C ALA A 150 -8.93 45.58 -39.22
#